data_ebd9f6bffe5964b5e02979587e49e1fe
#
_entry.id   ebd9f6bffe5964b5e02979587e49e1fe
#
_cell.length_a   1.000
_cell.length_b   1.000
_cell.length_c   1.000
_cell.angle_alpha   90.00
_cell.angle_beta   90.00
_cell.angle_gamma   90.00
#
_symmetry.space_group_name_H-M   'P 1'
#
loop_
_entity.id
_entity.type
_entity.pdbx_description
1 polymer ?
#
loop_
_entity_poly.entity_id
_entity_poly.type
_entity_poly.pdbx_seq_one_letter_code
_entity_poly.pdbx_strand_id
1 'polypeptide(L)'
;VSSFIYQGLCQSGEKPYFEKTSVYTPHNSWDCESQWRKNDCREINLSGMAINGFNTPGFGMNRYCYGGHSSWSTCEYLPMGICEDTECKETYFFQIEHSGQWLIEYGPSSGERLYVALSGATEAEHGWWKNLKPGDTFTTVPAGFGVADGGVNEAMAELTGYRRKIRRQNEDDEKLNVVFNDYMNCLMGDP
;
A
#
# COMPACT_ATOMS: atom_id res chain seq x y z
N VAL A 1 5.17 13.00 -7.93
CA VAL A 1 6.19 12.97 -6.87
C VAL A 1 5.75 11.96 -5.85
N SER A 2 6.56 10.92 -5.60
CA SER A 2 6.30 9.94 -4.54
C SER A 2 6.51 10.58 -3.17
N SER A 3 5.64 10.28 -2.23
CA SER A 3 5.75 10.74 -0.85
C SER A 3 6.88 10.03 -0.12
N PHE A 4 7.05 8.75 -0.43
CA PHE A 4 8.03 7.87 0.20
C PHE A 4 8.46 6.79 -0.79
N ILE A 5 9.76 6.50 -0.84
CA ILE A 5 10.32 5.37 -1.60
C ILE A 5 11.29 4.62 -0.69
N TYR A 6 11.05 3.33 -0.50
CA TYR A 6 11.97 2.44 0.20
C TYR A 6 12.56 1.42 -0.78
N GLN A 7 13.88 1.35 -0.84
CA GLN A 7 14.63 0.43 -1.69
C GLN A 7 15.38 -0.56 -0.82
N GLY A 8 14.94 -1.77 -0.75
CA GLY A 8 15.59 -2.78 0.06
C GLY A 8 14.64 -3.75 0.74
N LEU A 9 13.40 -3.81 0.25
CA LEU A 9 12.48 -4.83 0.70
C LEU A 9 13.07 -6.21 0.41
N CYS A 10 13.02 -7.08 1.43
CA CYS A 10 13.39 -8.49 1.30
C CYS A 10 14.82 -8.73 0.77
N GLN A 11 15.75 -7.85 1.15
CA GLN A 11 17.14 -7.87 0.68
C GLN A 11 17.99 -8.98 1.28
N SER A 12 17.77 -9.30 2.55
CA SER A 12 18.59 -10.26 3.29
C SER A 12 18.17 -11.70 2.98
N GLY A 13 19.12 -12.65 3.11
CA GLY A 13 18.88 -14.08 2.97
C GLY A 13 19.62 -14.72 1.78
N GLU A 14 19.48 -16.04 1.65
CA GLU A 14 20.14 -16.83 0.62
C GLU A 14 19.34 -16.91 -0.68
N LYS A 15 18.00 -16.79 -0.57
CA LYS A 15 17.11 -16.87 -1.73
C LYS A 15 16.91 -15.50 -2.37
N PRO A 16 16.73 -15.46 -3.70
CA PRO A 16 16.34 -14.23 -4.38
C PRO A 16 14.97 -13.77 -3.88
N TYR A 17 14.73 -12.46 -3.89
CA TYR A 17 13.50 -11.87 -3.33
C TYR A 17 12.22 -12.50 -3.87
N PHE A 18 12.16 -12.82 -5.16
CA PHE A 18 10.95 -13.36 -5.80
C PHE A 18 10.58 -14.78 -5.38
N GLU A 19 11.47 -15.50 -4.68
CA GLU A 19 11.21 -16.84 -4.13
C GLU A 19 10.77 -16.83 -2.67
N LYS A 20 11.02 -15.72 -1.98
CA LYS A 20 10.77 -15.60 -0.54
C LYS A 20 9.79 -14.50 -0.17
N THR A 21 9.42 -13.65 -1.12
CA THR A 21 8.57 -12.51 -0.88
C THR A 21 7.14 -12.77 -1.28
N SER A 22 6.23 -12.43 -0.38
CA SER A 22 4.79 -12.38 -0.63
C SER A 22 4.28 -10.95 -0.48
N VAL A 23 3.50 -10.50 -1.46
CA VAL A 23 2.86 -9.18 -1.45
C VAL A 23 1.38 -9.35 -1.15
N TYR A 24 0.90 -8.69 -0.11
CA TYR A 24 -0.51 -8.71 0.26
C TYR A 24 -1.18 -7.42 -0.19
N THR A 25 -2.21 -7.57 -1.00
CA THR A 25 -2.98 -6.48 -1.59
C THR A 25 -4.39 -6.48 -1.01
N PRO A 26 -4.83 -5.37 -0.39
CA PRO A 26 -6.16 -5.27 0.22
C PRO A 26 -7.19 -4.81 -0.79
N HIS A 27 -7.85 -5.74 -1.46
CA HIS A 27 -9.00 -5.43 -2.31
C HIS A 27 -10.17 -4.92 -1.47
N ASN A 28 -10.89 -3.95 -2.00
CA ASN A 28 -11.98 -3.31 -1.30
C ASN A 28 -13.09 -2.93 -2.30
N SER A 29 -14.29 -3.36 -2.04
CA SER A 29 -15.46 -2.99 -2.81
C SER A 29 -16.70 -3.04 -1.94
N TRP A 30 -17.81 -2.53 -2.43
CA TRP A 30 -19.09 -2.61 -1.74
C TRP A 30 -19.44 -4.08 -1.44
N ASP A 31 -19.83 -4.35 -0.21
CA ASP A 31 -20.14 -5.69 0.34
C ASP A 31 -18.97 -6.70 0.32
N CYS A 32 -17.77 -6.26 -0.02
CA CYS A 32 -16.55 -7.07 -0.05
C CYS A 32 -15.35 -6.26 0.42
N GLU A 33 -15.47 -5.62 1.59
CA GLU A 33 -14.45 -4.76 2.15
C GLU A 33 -13.28 -5.57 2.69
N SER A 34 -12.08 -4.99 2.57
CA SER A 34 -10.85 -5.50 3.20
C SER A 34 -10.51 -6.95 2.84
N GLN A 35 -10.66 -7.32 1.57
CA GLN A 35 -10.30 -8.65 1.07
C GLN A 35 -8.81 -8.72 0.75
N TRP A 36 -8.03 -9.21 1.68
CA TRP A 36 -6.59 -9.35 1.50
C TRP A 36 -6.25 -10.56 0.63
N ARG A 37 -5.48 -10.31 -0.43
CA ARG A 37 -4.94 -11.35 -1.31
C ARG A 37 -3.44 -11.45 -1.15
N LYS A 38 -2.97 -12.66 -0.91
CA LYS A 38 -1.55 -13.00 -0.96
C LYS A 38 -1.16 -13.28 -2.41
N ASN A 39 -0.14 -12.58 -2.89
CA ASN A 39 0.39 -12.73 -4.23
C ASN A 39 1.85 -13.18 -4.16
N ASP A 40 2.23 -14.16 -4.95
CA ASP A 40 3.62 -14.48 -5.24
C ASP A 40 4.20 -13.43 -6.20
N CYS A 41 5.48 -13.10 -6.08
CA CYS A 41 6.13 -12.14 -6.95
C CYS A 41 6.06 -12.52 -8.44
N ARG A 42 6.02 -13.81 -8.77
CA ARG A 42 5.89 -14.29 -10.14
C ARG A 42 4.50 -14.04 -10.70
N GLU A 43 3.46 -14.20 -9.89
CA GLU A 43 2.07 -13.96 -10.29
C GLU A 43 1.80 -12.49 -10.63
N ILE A 44 2.46 -11.58 -9.95
CA ILE A 44 2.32 -10.13 -10.14
C ILE A 44 3.47 -9.52 -10.97
N ASN A 45 4.19 -10.36 -11.71
CA ASN A 45 5.25 -9.96 -12.64
C ASN A 45 6.42 -9.19 -11.98
N LEU A 46 6.72 -9.48 -10.73
CA LEU A 46 7.88 -8.91 -10.01
C LEU A 46 9.09 -9.85 -9.97
N SER A 47 9.00 -11.04 -10.56
CA SER A 47 10.15 -11.92 -10.69
C SER A 47 11.13 -11.34 -11.70
N GLY A 48 12.41 -11.29 -11.35
CA GLY A 48 13.47 -11.03 -12.30
C GLY A 48 13.50 -12.15 -13.34
N MET A 49 12.84 -11.96 -14.48
CA MET A 49 12.93 -12.94 -15.57
C MET A 49 14.30 -12.80 -16.24
N ALA A 50 15.09 -13.86 -16.18
CA ALA A 50 16.22 -14.02 -17.08
C ALA A 50 15.67 -14.16 -18.51
N ILE A 51 15.62 -13.06 -19.25
CA ILE A 51 15.41 -13.10 -20.69
C ILE A 51 16.72 -13.59 -21.31
N ASN A 52 16.69 -14.75 -21.96
CA ASN A 52 17.81 -15.35 -22.68
C ASN A 52 19.05 -15.71 -21.82
N GLY A 53 18.87 -16.13 -20.57
CA GLY A 53 19.99 -16.55 -19.73
C GLY A 53 20.85 -15.38 -19.19
N PHE A 54 20.52 -14.16 -19.49
CA PHE A 54 21.12 -12.97 -18.88
C PHE A 54 20.31 -12.58 -17.66
N ASN A 55 20.73 -13.09 -16.52
CA ASN A 55 20.27 -12.59 -15.24
C ASN A 55 20.98 -11.26 -15.00
N THR A 56 20.39 -10.15 -15.43
CA THR A 56 20.95 -8.81 -15.19
C THR A 56 20.20 -8.24 -13.99
N PRO A 57 20.76 -8.34 -12.77
CA PRO A 57 20.14 -7.76 -11.58
C PRO A 57 19.96 -6.26 -11.79
N GLY A 58 18.77 -5.77 -11.57
CA GLY A 58 18.49 -4.32 -11.56
C GLY A 58 18.02 -3.69 -12.87
N PHE A 59 17.76 -4.47 -13.93
CA PHE A 59 17.19 -3.98 -15.18
C PHE A 59 15.77 -4.49 -15.46
N GLY A 60 15.07 -4.97 -14.46
CA GLY A 60 13.65 -5.29 -14.58
C GLY A 60 12.84 -4.00 -14.77
N MET A 61 12.19 -3.86 -15.92
CA MET A 61 11.24 -2.76 -16.17
C MET A 61 9.83 -3.12 -15.65
N ASN A 62 9.70 -4.23 -14.96
CA ASN A 62 8.45 -4.74 -14.44
C ASN A 62 8.04 -3.91 -13.21
N ARG A 63 6.76 -3.62 -13.14
CA ARG A 63 6.18 -2.99 -11.97
C ARG A 63 4.84 -3.63 -11.65
N TYR A 64 4.51 -3.67 -10.39
CA TYR A 64 3.18 -3.97 -9.90
C TYR A 64 2.65 -2.76 -9.16
N CYS A 65 1.47 -2.29 -9.53
CA CYS A 65 0.87 -1.13 -8.87
C CYS A 65 -0.63 -1.34 -8.65
N TYR A 66 -1.13 -0.71 -7.61
CA TYR A 66 -2.55 -0.56 -7.34
C TYR A 66 -2.79 0.80 -6.67
N GLY A 67 -4.00 1.31 -6.80
CA GLY A 67 -4.30 2.65 -6.35
C GLY A 67 -5.78 2.95 -6.25
N GLY A 68 -6.11 4.14 -5.80
CA GLY A 68 -7.45 4.69 -5.78
C GLY A 68 -7.61 5.71 -6.91
N HIS A 69 -8.44 5.39 -7.91
CA HIS A 69 -8.64 6.21 -9.10
C HIS A 69 -9.93 7.02 -9.08
N SER A 70 -10.80 6.78 -8.10
CA SER A 70 -12.07 7.47 -7.96
C SER A 70 -12.00 8.63 -6.95
N SER A 71 -13.13 9.30 -6.76
CA SER A 71 -13.30 10.28 -5.69
C SER A 71 -13.27 9.68 -4.27
N TRP A 72 -13.36 8.36 -4.16
CA TRP A 72 -13.25 7.62 -2.91
C TRP A 72 -11.91 6.90 -2.86
N SER A 73 -11.09 7.22 -1.88
CA SER A 73 -9.74 6.68 -1.74
C SER A 73 -9.69 5.16 -1.48
N THR A 74 -10.81 4.56 -1.09
CA THR A 74 -10.93 3.14 -0.74
C THR A 74 -11.90 2.39 -1.67
N CYS A 75 -12.11 2.86 -2.89
CA CYS A 75 -13.09 2.30 -3.81
C CYS A 75 -12.71 0.91 -4.33
N GLU A 76 -11.45 0.70 -4.70
CA GLU A 76 -10.95 -0.55 -5.31
C GLU A 76 -10.01 -1.29 -4.37
N TYR A 77 -9.20 -0.53 -3.65
CA TYR A 77 -8.21 -1.02 -2.70
C TYR A 77 -8.17 -0.13 -1.47
N LEU A 78 -7.72 -0.67 -0.34
CA LEU A 78 -7.32 0.16 0.80
C LEU A 78 -5.94 0.76 0.54
N PRO A 79 -5.67 2.02 0.98
CA PRO A 79 -4.41 2.71 0.74
C PRO A 79 -3.27 2.17 1.62
N MET A 80 -3.07 0.88 1.63
CA MET A 80 -2.09 0.19 2.45
C MET A 80 -1.61 -1.09 1.78
N GLY A 81 -0.52 -1.67 2.29
CA GLY A 81 0.01 -2.93 1.80
C GLY A 81 0.94 -3.59 2.79
N ILE A 82 1.22 -4.86 2.55
CA ILE A 82 2.15 -5.67 3.33
C ILE A 82 3.05 -6.43 2.37
N CYS A 83 4.32 -6.52 2.73
CA CYS A 83 5.32 -7.29 2.03
C CYS A 83 6.07 -8.18 3.03
N GLU A 84 5.87 -9.48 2.93
CA GLU A 84 6.40 -10.48 3.86
C GLU A 84 7.66 -11.13 3.27
N ASP A 85 8.77 -11.12 4.02
CA ASP A 85 9.94 -11.95 3.76
C ASP A 85 9.83 -13.25 4.56
N THR A 86 9.51 -14.34 3.89
CA THR A 86 9.28 -15.63 4.54
C THR A 86 10.56 -16.31 5.02
N GLU A 87 11.73 -15.92 4.52
CA GLU A 87 13.02 -16.45 4.93
C GLU A 87 13.54 -15.76 6.19
N CYS A 88 13.53 -14.42 6.21
CA CYS A 88 14.04 -13.64 7.33
C CYS A 88 12.99 -13.40 8.43
N LYS A 89 11.73 -13.73 8.16
CA LYS A 89 10.58 -13.47 9.06
C LYS A 89 10.44 -11.98 9.40
N GLU A 90 10.73 -11.15 8.43
CA GLU A 90 10.48 -9.71 8.48
C GLU A 90 9.30 -9.37 7.59
N THR A 91 8.37 -8.59 8.12
CA THR A 91 7.19 -8.18 7.36
C THR A 91 7.09 -6.66 7.37
N TYR A 92 7.17 -6.09 6.19
CA TYR A 92 7.04 -4.65 5.96
C TYR A 92 5.57 -4.30 5.79
N PHE A 93 5.13 -3.24 6.43
CA PHE A 93 3.78 -2.71 6.30
C PHE A 93 3.80 -1.21 6.07
N PHE A 94 2.83 -0.72 5.33
CA PHE A 94 2.76 0.70 4.99
C PHE A 94 1.34 1.11 4.66
N GLN A 95 1.09 2.42 4.78
CA GLN A 95 -0.17 3.05 4.40
C GLN A 95 0.07 4.46 3.86
N ILE A 96 -0.83 4.91 2.98
CA ILE A 96 -0.93 6.30 2.55
C ILE A 96 -2.05 6.95 3.35
N GLU A 97 -1.74 8.07 4.02
CA GLU A 97 -2.64 8.75 4.94
C GLU A 97 -3.34 9.92 4.23
N HIS A 98 -4.10 9.57 3.19
CA HIS A 98 -4.76 10.53 2.32
C HIS A 98 -6.13 10.03 1.90
N SER A 99 -7.11 10.94 1.82
CA SER A 99 -8.48 10.65 1.42
C SER A 99 -8.76 10.86 -0.07
N GLY A 100 -7.79 11.33 -0.85
CA GLY A 100 -7.86 11.50 -2.30
C GLY A 100 -7.27 10.33 -3.05
N GLN A 101 -6.91 10.56 -4.31
CA GLN A 101 -6.27 9.58 -5.18
C GLN A 101 -4.85 9.27 -4.73
N TRP A 102 -4.42 8.04 -4.89
CA TRP A 102 -3.13 7.54 -4.43
C TRP A 102 -2.66 6.34 -5.26
N LEU A 103 -1.36 6.06 -5.17
CA LEU A 103 -0.72 4.93 -5.85
C LEU A 103 0.30 4.27 -4.93
N ILE A 104 0.26 2.95 -4.87
CA ILE A 104 1.33 2.10 -4.34
C ILE A 104 1.95 1.35 -5.51
N GLU A 105 3.26 1.43 -5.62
CA GLU A 105 4.00 0.79 -6.69
C GLU A 105 5.15 -0.03 -6.12
N TYR A 106 5.33 -1.23 -6.65
CA TYR A 106 6.47 -2.09 -6.42
C TYR A 106 7.23 -2.31 -7.71
N GLY A 107 8.52 -2.49 -7.60
CA GLY A 107 9.36 -2.87 -8.71
C GLY A 107 10.69 -3.43 -8.27
N PRO A 108 11.41 -4.10 -9.18
CA PRO A 108 12.77 -4.55 -8.91
C PRO A 108 13.71 -3.34 -8.80
N SER A 109 14.65 -3.45 -7.88
CA SER A 109 15.72 -2.48 -7.68
C SER A 109 17.08 -3.13 -7.86
N SER A 110 18.15 -2.35 -7.95
CA SER A 110 19.51 -2.87 -8.08
C SER A 110 19.87 -3.82 -6.93
N GLY A 111 20.63 -4.89 -7.22
CA GLY A 111 21.10 -5.83 -6.22
C GLY A 111 20.04 -6.82 -5.75
N GLU A 112 19.15 -7.26 -6.65
CA GLU A 112 18.12 -8.25 -6.36
C GLU A 112 17.19 -7.87 -5.21
N ARG A 113 16.78 -6.61 -5.18
CA ARG A 113 15.90 -6.04 -4.17
C ARG A 113 14.58 -5.60 -4.79
N LEU A 114 13.58 -5.43 -3.96
CA LEU A 114 12.35 -4.71 -4.31
C LEU A 114 12.38 -3.29 -3.76
N TYR A 115 11.75 -2.38 -4.48
CA TYR A 115 11.32 -1.11 -3.91
C TYR A 115 9.81 -1.08 -3.74
N VAL A 116 9.35 -0.26 -2.81
CA VAL A 116 7.97 0.22 -2.74
C VAL A 116 7.98 1.74 -2.82
N ALA A 117 7.08 2.29 -3.63
CA ALA A 117 6.84 3.73 -3.71
C ALA A 117 5.40 4.03 -3.30
N LEU A 118 5.25 4.93 -2.34
CA LEU A 118 3.97 5.42 -1.82
C LEU A 118 3.75 6.83 -2.35
N SER A 119 2.65 7.07 -3.04
CA SER A 119 2.37 8.33 -3.72
C SER A 119 0.93 8.77 -3.52
N GLY A 120 0.69 10.08 -3.50
CA GLY A 120 -0.62 10.64 -3.79
C GLY A 120 -0.93 10.52 -5.28
N ALA A 121 -1.82 11.38 -5.79
CA ALA A 121 -2.13 11.42 -7.22
C ALA A 121 -0.87 11.63 -8.07
N THR A 122 -0.82 10.93 -9.21
CA THR A 122 0.28 11.01 -10.18
C THR A 122 -0.22 11.49 -11.54
N GLU A 123 0.67 11.95 -12.40
CA GLU A 123 0.31 12.36 -13.75
C GLU A 123 -0.13 11.16 -14.59
N ALA A 124 0.65 10.07 -14.55
CA ALA A 124 0.40 8.91 -15.38
C ALA A 124 -0.91 8.19 -15.09
N GLU A 125 -1.24 8.03 -13.81
CA GLU A 125 -2.42 7.24 -13.39
C GLU A 125 -3.66 8.11 -13.11
N HIS A 126 -3.45 9.40 -12.79
CA HIS A 126 -4.53 10.26 -12.31
C HIS A 126 -4.66 11.59 -13.09
N GLY A 127 -3.80 11.83 -14.08
CA GLY A 127 -3.78 13.09 -14.82
C GLY A 127 -3.47 14.30 -13.94
N TRP A 128 -2.82 14.11 -12.80
CA TRP A 128 -2.55 15.17 -11.84
C TRP A 128 -1.10 15.65 -11.91
N TRP A 129 -0.93 16.94 -11.95
CA TRP A 129 0.37 17.60 -11.91
C TRP A 129 0.30 18.96 -11.23
N LYS A 130 1.43 19.47 -10.79
CA LYS A 130 1.54 20.80 -10.18
C LYS A 130 2.79 21.52 -10.68
N ASN A 131 2.61 22.70 -11.22
CA ASN A 131 3.73 23.58 -11.56
C ASN A 131 4.23 24.28 -10.30
N LEU A 132 5.53 24.19 -10.05
CA LEU A 132 6.22 24.90 -8.98
C LEU A 132 7.12 25.97 -9.60
N LYS A 133 7.00 27.19 -9.11
CA LYS A 133 7.90 28.30 -9.45
C LYS A 133 9.07 28.33 -8.45
N PRO A 134 10.18 29.00 -8.79
CA PRO A 134 11.24 29.24 -7.83
C PRO A 134 10.72 29.90 -6.54
N GLY A 135 10.99 29.28 -5.40
CA GLY A 135 10.49 29.70 -4.08
C GLY A 135 9.19 29.05 -3.63
N ASP A 136 8.48 28.34 -4.51
CA ASP A 136 7.29 27.58 -4.10
C ASP A 136 7.67 26.32 -3.30
N THR A 137 6.81 25.95 -2.38
CA THR A 137 6.90 24.70 -1.63
C THR A 137 5.76 23.77 -1.97
N PHE A 138 6.00 22.47 -1.89
CA PHE A 138 5.00 21.44 -2.05
C PHE A 138 5.21 20.35 -0.99
N THR A 139 4.17 20.07 -0.23
CA THR A 139 4.15 18.96 0.72
C THR A 139 3.41 17.79 0.10
N THR A 140 4.06 16.64 0.06
CA THR A 140 3.45 15.38 -0.42
C THR A 140 2.42 14.86 0.59
N VAL A 141 1.60 13.91 0.16
CA VAL A 141 0.69 13.21 1.08
C VAL A 141 1.50 12.45 2.14
N PRO A 142 1.05 12.39 3.39
CA PRO A 142 1.73 11.61 4.41
C PRO A 142 1.63 10.11 4.12
N ALA A 143 2.67 9.38 4.52
CA ALA A 143 2.72 7.93 4.44
C ALA A 143 3.37 7.36 5.70
N GLY A 144 2.80 6.27 6.24
CA GLY A 144 3.38 5.48 7.31
C GLY A 144 4.06 4.24 6.76
N PHE A 145 5.21 3.88 7.34
CA PHE A 145 5.97 2.69 6.98
C PHE A 145 6.55 2.07 8.25
N GLY A 146 6.51 0.74 8.35
CA GLY A 146 7.06 0.01 9.46
C GLY A 146 7.50 -1.40 9.08
N VAL A 147 8.19 -2.04 10.01
CA VAL A 147 8.66 -3.42 9.92
C VAL A 147 8.25 -4.13 11.19
N ALA A 148 7.74 -5.34 11.06
CA ALA A 148 7.42 -6.24 12.15
C ALA A 148 8.29 -7.49 12.08
N ASP A 149 8.72 -7.99 13.23
CA ASP A 149 9.33 -9.31 13.35
C ASP A 149 8.21 -10.36 13.32
N GLY A 150 8.24 -11.25 12.34
CA GLY A 150 7.22 -12.27 12.14
C GLY A 150 6.52 -12.20 10.81
N GLY A 151 5.30 -12.65 10.74
CA GLY A 151 4.51 -12.72 9.51
C GLY A 151 3.45 -11.61 9.40
N VAL A 152 2.48 -11.85 8.55
CA VAL A 152 1.40 -10.89 8.26
C VAL A 152 0.57 -10.52 9.50
N ASN A 153 0.39 -11.44 10.44
CA ASN A 153 -0.40 -11.18 11.66
C ASN A 153 0.29 -10.16 12.57
N GLU A 154 1.61 -10.29 12.73
CA GLU A 154 2.43 -9.37 13.51
C GLU A 154 2.44 -7.99 12.86
N ALA A 155 2.60 -7.92 11.53
CA ALA A 155 2.52 -6.67 10.79
C ALA A 155 1.16 -5.99 10.91
N MET A 156 0.07 -6.76 10.87
CA MET A 156 -1.29 -6.24 11.09
C MET A 156 -1.49 -5.71 12.51
N ALA A 157 -0.91 -6.37 13.51
CA ALA A 157 -0.96 -5.91 14.90
C ALA A 157 -0.21 -4.59 15.06
N GLU A 158 0.99 -4.47 14.50
CA GLU A 158 1.79 -3.24 14.53
C GLU A 158 1.12 -2.09 13.78
N LEU A 159 0.59 -2.36 12.59
CA LEU A 159 -0.17 -1.37 11.82
C LEU A 159 -1.41 -0.88 12.58
N THR A 160 -2.11 -1.80 13.25
CA THR A 160 -3.26 -1.45 14.09
C THR A 160 -2.83 -0.60 15.28
N GLY A 161 -1.73 -0.96 15.94
CA GLY A 161 -1.13 -0.19 17.04
C GLY A 161 -0.75 1.23 16.60
N TYR A 162 -0.11 1.35 15.44
CA TYR A 162 0.23 2.63 14.83
C TYR A 162 -1.04 3.48 14.57
N ARG A 163 -2.04 2.92 13.89
CA ARG A 163 -3.29 3.63 13.57
C ARG A 163 -4.03 4.12 14.81
N ARG A 164 -4.02 3.36 15.90
CA ARG A 164 -4.59 3.79 17.19
C ARG A 164 -3.85 5.00 17.77
N LYS A 165 -2.55 5.10 17.58
CA LYS A 165 -1.73 6.23 18.08
C LYS A 165 -1.95 7.51 17.27
N ILE A 166 -2.08 7.40 15.95
CA ILE A 166 -2.27 8.57 15.07
C ILE A 166 -3.73 9.00 14.92
N ARG A 167 -4.67 8.17 15.36
CA ARG A 167 -6.10 8.46 15.29
C ARG A 167 -6.41 9.76 16.05
N ARG A 168 -7.12 10.67 15.37
CA ARG A 168 -7.65 11.85 16.03
C ARG A 168 -8.64 11.42 17.11
N GLN A 169 -8.38 11.86 18.35
CA GLN A 169 -9.32 11.64 19.45
C GLN A 169 -10.57 12.52 19.23
N ASN A 170 -11.72 11.95 19.55
CA ASN A 170 -13.01 12.59 19.46
C ASN A 170 -13.80 12.28 20.71
N GLU A 171 -14.57 13.26 21.19
CA GLU A 171 -15.43 13.13 22.38
C GLU A 171 -16.46 11.99 22.23
N ASP A 172 -16.95 11.76 21.00
CA ASP A 172 -17.90 10.68 20.73
C ASP A 172 -17.28 9.29 20.89
N ASP A 173 -15.98 9.16 20.63
CA ASP A 173 -15.23 7.93 20.87
C ASP A 173 -15.10 7.57 22.35
N GLU A 174 -15.10 8.59 23.22
CA GLU A 174 -15.06 8.41 24.68
C GLU A 174 -16.44 8.09 25.24
N LYS A 175 -17.47 8.74 24.73
CA LYS A 175 -18.86 8.59 25.19
C LYS A 175 -19.55 7.35 24.66
N LEU A 176 -19.06 6.77 23.54
CA LEU A 176 -19.67 5.63 22.85
C LEU A 176 -21.17 5.85 22.60
N ASN A 177 -21.51 6.96 22.00
CA ASN A 177 -22.89 7.36 21.73
C ASN A 177 -23.62 6.29 20.90
N VAL A 178 -24.87 6.04 21.22
CA VAL A 178 -25.75 5.20 20.40
C VAL A 178 -26.09 5.96 19.13
N VAL A 179 -25.76 5.38 17.98
CA VAL A 179 -26.05 5.94 16.65
C VAL A 179 -27.19 5.16 16.02
N PHE A 180 -28.25 5.85 15.63
CA PHE A 180 -29.34 5.31 14.84
C PHE A 180 -29.08 5.63 13.36
N ASN A 181 -29.14 4.62 12.50
CA ASN A 181 -29.04 4.79 11.06
C ASN A 181 -30.37 4.44 10.40
N ASP A 182 -31.07 5.45 9.90
CA ASP A 182 -32.37 5.32 9.25
C ASP A 182 -32.29 5.13 7.72
N TYR A 183 -31.11 4.87 7.20
CA TYR A 183 -30.86 4.78 5.77
C TYR A 183 -31.76 3.77 5.05
N MET A 184 -31.93 2.59 5.62
CA MET A 184 -32.75 1.54 5.01
C MET A 184 -34.25 1.89 4.97
N ASN A 185 -34.77 2.56 5.98
CA ASN A 185 -36.17 3.04 6.00
C ASN A 185 -36.39 4.11 4.92
N CYS A 186 -35.48 5.06 4.78
CA CYS A 186 -35.55 6.10 3.77
C CYS A 186 -35.48 5.56 2.33
N LEU A 187 -34.69 4.51 2.09
CA LEU A 187 -34.55 3.90 0.77
C LEU A 187 -35.79 3.11 0.31
N MET A 188 -36.55 2.54 1.23
CA MET A 188 -37.75 1.76 0.93
C MET A 188 -38.97 2.61 0.62
N GLY A 189 -38.86 3.95 0.70
CA GLY A 189 -39.89 4.88 0.26
C GLY A 189 -41.12 4.99 1.15
N ASP A 190 -41.10 4.38 2.31
CA ASP A 190 -42.09 4.57 3.36
C ASP A 190 -41.62 5.59 4.38
N PRO A 191 -42.35 6.70 4.56
CA PRO A 191 -42.00 7.71 5.57
C PRO A 191 -42.26 7.24 6.99
#